data_79730dbd13584e94b537a37ee5213315
#
_entry.id   79730dbd13584e94b537a37ee5213315
#
_cell.length_a   1.000
_cell.length_b   1.000
_cell.length_c   1.000
_cell.angle_alpha   90.00
_cell.angle_beta   90.00
_cell.angle_gamma   90.00
#
_symmetry.space_group_name_H-M   'P 1'
#
loop_
_entity.id
_entity.type
_entity.pdbx_description
1 polymer ?
#
loop_
_entity_poly.entity_id
_entity_poly.type
_entity_poly.pdbx_seq_one_letter_code
_entity_poly.pdbx_strand_id
1 'polypeptide(L)'
;PDPARIPAHLGTGPEAIDRFCRDIIAATADTVCAFKPQIAYFAAQGAEDVLAGLIAHIHAEHPGIPVILDAKRGDIGSTARQYGVEAFDRFKADALTLSPFMGFDSIEPYFEWAGRGLILLCRTSNPGGNDLQALSVLPAGDTTGTPPGAQSPRQSASDTASSAQP
;
A
#
# COMPACT_ATOMS: atom_id res chain seq x y z
N PRO A 1 6.20 10.80 -5.38
CA PRO A 1 5.19 11.80 -5.02
C PRO A 1 4.19 12.01 -6.16
N ASP A 2 3.00 12.54 -5.84
CA ASP A 2 2.06 13.03 -6.85
C ASP A 2 2.72 14.23 -7.56
N PRO A 3 2.87 14.19 -8.91
CA PRO A 3 3.50 15.28 -9.65
C PRO A 3 2.85 16.65 -9.41
N ALA A 4 1.53 16.70 -9.20
CA ALA A 4 0.80 17.92 -8.93
C ALA A 4 1.17 18.58 -7.58
N ARG A 5 1.87 17.86 -6.70
CA ARG A 5 2.31 18.33 -5.38
C ARG A 5 3.79 18.73 -5.35
N ILE A 6 4.51 18.52 -6.43
CA ILE A 6 5.89 18.98 -6.55
C ILE A 6 5.90 20.48 -6.78
N PRO A 7 6.65 21.28 -5.99
CA PRO A 7 6.73 22.71 -6.19
C PRO A 7 7.19 23.08 -7.61
N ALA A 8 6.49 24.01 -8.24
CA ALA A 8 6.72 24.36 -9.65
C ALA A 8 8.16 24.82 -9.96
N HIS A 9 8.87 25.40 -9.01
CA HIS A 9 10.26 25.83 -9.16
C HIS A 9 11.25 24.66 -9.32
N LEU A 10 10.86 23.43 -8.97
CA LEU A 10 11.68 22.23 -9.20
C LEU A 10 11.54 21.66 -10.61
N GLY A 11 10.59 22.17 -11.40
CA GLY A 11 10.30 21.68 -12.74
C GLY A 11 9.34 20.50 -12.75
N THR A 12 9.47 19.64 -13.76
CA THR A 12 8.61 18.47 -13.99
C THR A 12 9.45 17.24 -14.36
N GLY A 13 8.82 16.08 -14.36
CA GLY A 13 9.44 14.82 -14.79
C GLY A 13 10.35 14.18 -13.73
N PRO A 14 11.10 13.13 -14.11
CA PRO A 14 11.91 12.33 -13.21
C PRO A 14 12.94 13.14 -12.41
N GLU A 15 13.56 14.14 -12.99
CA GLU A 15 14.56 14.99 -12.31
C GLU A 15 13.93 15.82 -11.17
N ALA A 16 12.73 16.36 -11.40
CA ALA A 16 12.01 17.10 -10.37
C ALA A 16 11.57 16.16 -9.23
N ILE A 17 11.17 14.93 -9.56
CA ILE A 17 10.84 13.89 -8.58
C ILE A 17 12.05 13.55 -7.71
N ASP A 18 13.23 13.34 -8.34
CA ASP A 18 14.47 13.02 -7.61
C ASP A 18 14.84 14.14 -6.64
N ARG A 19 14.91 15.38 -7.11
CA ARG A 19 15.25 16.54 -6.27
C ARG A 19 14.28 16.70 -5.10
N PHE A 20 12.97 16.68 -5.38
CA PHE A 20 11.96 16.80 -4.35
C PHE A 20 12.07 15.72 -3.29
N CYS A 21 12.25 14.46 -3.71
CA CYS A 21 12.37 13.34 -2.77
C CYS A 21 13.65 13.43 -1.94
N ARG A 22 14.78 13.81 -2.52
CA ARG A 22 16.04 14.01 -1.78
C ARG A 22 15.92 15.12 -0.75
N ASP A 23 15.28 16.23 -1.09
CA ASP A 23 15.06 17.33 -0.16
C ASP A 23 14.18 16.89 1.03
N ILE A 24 13.12 16.08 0.77
CA ILE A 24 12.30 15.52 1.83
C ILE A 24 13.09 14.53 2.69
N ILE A 25 13.89 13.64 2.11
CA ILE A 25 14.74 12.70 2.84
C ILE A 25 15.69 13.48 3.74
N ALA A 26 16.41 14.46 3.21
CA ALA A 26 17.35 15.28 3.99
C ALA A 26 16.68 16.03 5.13
N ALA A 27 15.47 16.57 4.90
CA ALA A 27 14.74 17.33 5.89
C ALA A 27 14.09 16.48 7.01
N THR A 28 13.96 15.16 6.82
CA THR A 28 13.18 14.32 7.74
C THR A 28 13.95 13.12 8.31
N ALA A 29 15.16 12.83 7.81
CA ALA A 29 15.94 11.67 8.23
C ALA A 29 16.13 11.58 9.75
N ASP A 30 16.32 12.70 10.43
CA ASP A 30 16.55 12.74 11.89
C ASP A 30 15.27 12.43 12.71
N THR A 31 14.11 12.38 12.06
CA THR A 31 12.80 12.28 12.75
C THR A 31 11.98 11.06 12.37
N VAL A 32 12.41 10.31 11.38
CA VAL A 32 11.65 9.14 10.86
C VAL A 32 12.28 7.83 11.29
N CYS A 33 11.45 6.79 11.46
CA CYS A 33 11.91 5.43 11.72
C CYS A 33 12.03 4.60 10.44
N ALA A 34 11.46 5.04 9.32
CA ALA A 34 11.54 4.38 8.02
C ALA A 34 11.13 5.35 6.91
N PHE A 35 11.61 5.12 5.69
CA PHE A 35 11.07 5.73 4.48
C PHE A 35 10.18 4.74 3.73
N LYS A 36 9.04 5.19 3.24
CA LYS A 36 8.09 4.34 2.52
C LYS A 36 7.68 4.94 1.17
N PRO A 37 8.52 4.80 0.13
CA PRO A 37 8.14 5.20 -1.22
C PRO A 37 7.06 4.26 -1.79
N GLN A 38 6.11 4.84 -2.54
CA GLN A 38 5.07 4.07 -3.22
C GLN A 38 5.42 3.94 -4.70
N ILE A 39 5.66 2.72 -5.17
CA ILE A 39 6.15 2.43 -6.54
C ILE A 39 5.21 2.99 -7.62
N ALA A 40 3.89 3.00 -7.39
CA ALA A 40 2.91 3.45 -8.38
C ALA A 40 3.17 4.88 -8.88
N TYR A 41 3.61 5.79 -8.01
CA TYR A 41 3.90 7.17 -8.41
C TYR A 41 5.18 7.31 -9.24
N PHE A 42 6.13 6.41 -9.08
CA PHE A 42 7.35 6.38 -9.88
C PHE A 42 7.09 5.70 -11.22
N ALA A 43 6.49 4.52 -11.22
CA ALA A 43 6.18 3.76 -12.43
C ALA A 43 5.27 4.54 -13.39
N ALA A 44 4.25 5.24 -12.88
CA ALA A 44 3.37 6.08 -13.69
C ALA A 44 4.09 7.25 -14.40
N GLN A 45 5.28 7.60 -13.96
CA GLN A 45 6.12 8.69 -14.53
C GLN A 45 7.36 8.15 -15.26
N GLY A 46 7.52 6.83 -15.39
CA GLY A 46 8.74 6.22 -15.94
C GLY A 46 9.99 6.55 -15.11
N ALA A 47 9.84 6.67 -13.80
CA ALA A 47 10.86 7.13 -12.87
C ALA A 47 11.34 6.02 -11.91
N GLU A 48 11.29 4.76 -12.33
CA GLU A 48 11.73 3.62 -11.50
C GLU A 48 13.24 3.68 -11.21
N ASP A 49 14.03 4.22 -12.10
CA ASP A 49 15.47 4.41 -11.86
C ASP A 49 15.71 5.50 -10.80
N VAL A 50 14.87 6.53 -10.76
CA VAL A 50 14.87 7.50 -9.66
C VAL A 50 14.55 6.82 -8.34
N LEU A 51 13.53 5.96 -8.30
CA LEU A 51 13.20 5.19 -7.10
C LEU A 51 14.39 4.35 -6.62
N ALA A 52 15.04 3.63 -7.52
CA ALA A 52 16.23 2.85 -7.19
C ALA A 52 17.37 3.73 -6.64
N GLY A 53 17.60 4.87 -7.27
CA GLY A 53 18.60 5.86 -6.84
C GLY A 53 18.30 6.46 -5.46
N LEU A 54 17.03 6.73 -5.14
CA LEU A 54 16.62 7.23 -3.84
C LEU A 54 16.81 6.19 -2.72
N ILE A 55 16.48 4.92 -2.99
CA ILE A 55 16.70 3.84 -2.02
C ILE A 55 18.21 3.66 -1.76
N ALA A 56 19.02 3.65 -2.82
CA ALA A 56 20.47 3.59 -2.68
C ALA A 56 21.05 4.79 -1.90
N HIS A 57 20.51 5.99 -2.12
CA HIS A 57 20.88 7.18 -1.39
C HIS A 57 20.56 7.08 0.11
N ILE A 58 19.35 6.60 0.45
CA ILE A 58 18.96 6.41 1.85
C ILE A 58 19.92 5.42 2.53
N HIS A 59 20.22 4.29 1.90
CA HIS A 59 21.13 3.30 2.48
C HIS A 59 22.56 3.84 2.65
N ALA A 60 23.02 4.71 1.75
CA ALA A 60 24.37 5.29 1.83
C ALA A 60 24.48 6.37 2.92
N GLU A 61 23.54 7.30 2.94
CA GLU A 61 23.60 8.48 3.82
C GLU A 61 22.94 8.24 5.19
N HIS A 62 21.98 7.30 5.26
CA HIS A 62 21.19 6.99 6.46
C HIS A 62 21.07 5.49 6.71
N PRO A 63 22.17 4.76 6.89
CA PRO A 63 22.18 3.27 6.93
C PRO A 63 21.35 2.64 8.05
N GLY A 64 20.94 3.42 9.05
CA GLY A 64 20.05 2.97 10.12
C GLY A 64 18.56 3.10 9.84
N ILE A 65 18.17 3.68 8.69
CA ILE A 65 16.76 3.93 8.35
C ILE A 65 16.31 2.95 7.26
N PRO A 66 15.43 1.98 7.57
CA PRO A 66 14.97 1.02 6.58
C PRO A 66 14.05 1.66 5.53
N VAL A 67 14.05 1.07 4.34
CA VAL A 67 13.17 1.48 3.25
C VAL A 67 12.09 0.41 3.01
N ILE A 68 10.84 0.80 3.12
CA ILE A 68 9.67 -0.04 2.87
C ILE A 68 9.15 0.27 1.47
N LEU A 69 9.24 -0.66 0.54
CA LEU A 69 8.62 -0.49 -0.78
C LEU A 69 7.11 -0.71 -0.68
N ASP A 70 6.34 0.37 -0.84
CA ASP A 70 4.88 0.28 -0.84
C ASP A 70 4.39 -0.09 -2.25
N ALA A 71 4.23 -1.38 -2.51
CA ALA A 71 3.85 -1.93 -3.81
C ALA A 71 2.57 -2.77 -3.77
N LYS A 72 2.17 -3.23 -2.59
CA LYS A 72 0.97 -4.06 -2.36
C LYS A 72 0.86 -5.21 -3.36
N ARG A 73 1.99 -5.91 -3.58
CA ARG A 73 2.04 -7.05 -4.51
C ARG A 73 1.16 -8.19 -4.01
N GLY A 74 0.58 -8.93 -4.95
CA GLY A 74 -0.30 -10.04 -4.64
C GLY A 74 -0.47 -10.88 -5.89
N ASP A 75 0.32 -11.94 -6.00
CA ASP A 75 0.31 -12.90 -7.09
C ASP A 75 0.88 -14.23 -6.57
N ILE A 76 0.81 -15.30 -7.33
CA ILE A 76 1.21 -16.65 -6.93
C ILE A 76 2.39 -17.16 -7.76
N GLY A 77 3.06 -18.20 -7.23
CA GLY A 77 4.08 -18.98 -7.95
C GLY A 77 5.22 -18.11 -8.48
N SER A 78 5.57 -18.31 -9.75
CA SER A 78 6.69 -17.64 -10.40
C SER A 78 6.50 -16.11 -10.50
N THR A 79 5.27 -15.61 -10.63
CA THR A 79 4.98 -14.18 -10.69
C THR A 79 5.25 -13.51 -9.34
N ALA A 80 4.79 -14.12 -8.24
CA ALA A 80 5.11 -13.62 -6.89
C ALA A 80 6.62 -13.57 -6.67
N ARG A 81 7.36 -14.61 -7.11
CA ARG A 81 8.83 -14.62 -7.05
C ARG A 81 9.45 -13.47 -7.85
N GLN A 82 8.93 -13.14 -9.06
CA GLN A 82 9.45 -12.00 -9.83
C GLN A 82 9.23 -10.65 -9.12
N TYR A 83 8.13 -10.48 -8.40
CA TYR A 83 7.93 -9.32 -7.55
C TYR A 83 8.89 -9.27 -6.35
N GLY A 84 9.30 -10.43 -5.84
CA GLY A 84 10.37 -10.50 -4.84
C GLY A 84 11.71 -10.04 -5.41
N VAL A 85 12.09 -10.52 -6.60
CA VAL A 85 13.29 -10.06 -7.35
C VAL A 85 13.21 -8.53 -7.59
N GLU A 86 12.06 -8.03 -8.03
CA GLU A 86 11.86 -6.58 -8.22
C GLU A 86 12.15 -5.80 -6.92
N ALA A 87 11.52 -6.19 -5.82
CA ALA A 87 11.60 -5.45 -4.57
C ALA A 87 12.98 -5.55 -3.91
N PHE A 88 13.51 -6.78 -3.81
CA PHE A 88 14.67 -7.06 -2.97
C PHE A 88 15.99 -7.12 -3.74
N ASP A 89 15.97 -7.56 -5.01
CA ASP A 89 17.19 -7.65 -5.81
C ASP A 89 17.41 -6.41 -6.68
N ARG A 90 16.35 -5.87 -7.31
CA ARG A 90 16.45 -4.67 -8.13
C ARG A 90 16.44 -3.39 -7.28
N PHE A 91 15.40 -3.18 -6.48
CA PHE A 91 15.26 -1.97 -5.66
C PHE A 91 16.02 -2.02 -4.33
N LYS A 92 16.47 -3.20 -3.89
CA LYS A 92 17.18 -3.38 -2.61
C LYS A 92 16.37 -2.92 -1.39
N ALA A 93 15.03 -2.91 -1.47
CA ALA A 93 14.19 -2.51 -0.35
C ALA A 93 14.41 -3.44 0.87
N ASP A 94 14.22 -2.90 2.07
CA ASP A 94 14.34 -3.68 3.32
C ASP A 94 13.05 -4.39 3.69
N ALA A 95 11.91 -3.83 3.24
CA ALA A 95 10.59 -4.44 3.42
C ALA A 95 9.67 -4.14 2.23
N LEU A 96 8.65 -4.99 2.07
CA LEU A 96 7.67 -4.92 0.99
C LEU A 96 6.26 -5.04 1.54
N THR A 97 5.31 -4.22 1.04
CA THR A 97 3.90 -4.41 1.34
C THR A 97 3.27 -5.43 0.38
N LEU A 98 2.49 -6.37 0.93
CA LEU A 98 1.88 -7.49 0.22
C LEU A 98 0.38 -7.59 0.49
N SER A 99 -0.37 -8.07 -0.50
CA SER A 99 -1.77 -8.43 -0.36
C SER A 99 -1.91 -9.95 -0.19
N PRO A 100 -2.36 -10.44 0.98
CA PRO A 100 -2.53 -11.88 1.22
C PRO A 100 -3.87 -12.43 0.72
N PHE A 101 -4.61 -11.66 -0.06
CA PHE A 101 -5.99 -12.01 -0.47
C PHE A 101 -6.09 -13.37 -1.17
N MET A 102 -5.08 -13.76 -1.96
CA MET A 102 -5.07 -15.03 -2.66
C MET A 102 -4.56 -16.22 -1.82
N GLY A 103 -4.29 -16.02 -0.53
CA GLY A 103 -3.86 -17.10 0.36
C GLY A 103 -2.36 -17.10 0.65
N PHE A 104 -1.90 -18.10 1.43
CA PHE A 104 -0.52 -18.19 1.91
C PHE A 104 0.50 -18.37 0.77
N ASP A 105 0.14 -19.10 -0.27
CA ASP A 105 0.95 -19.32 -1.47
C ASP A 105 1.26 -18.02 -2.25
N SER A 106 0.53 -16.94 -1.99
CA SER A 106 0.85 -15.60 -2.49
C SER A 106 1.91 -14.87 -1.67
N ILE A 107 2.26 -15.39 -0.50
CA ILE A 107 3.25 -14.81 0.42
C ILE A 107 4.51 -15.68 0.51
N GLU A 108 4.35 -17.01 0.46
CA GLU A 108 5.44 -17.99 0.62
C GLU A 108 6.68 -17.71 -0.25
N PRO A 109 6.56 -17.33 -1.55
CA PRO A 109 7.73 -17.09 -2.39
C PRO A 109 8.67 -16.00 -1.88
N TYR A 110 8.17 -15.05 -1.10
CA TYR A 110 9.00 -13.95 -0.57
C TYR A 110 9.89 -14.36 0.60
N PHE A 111 9.69 -15.53 1.22
CA PHE A 111 10.57 -16.06 2.26
C PHE A 111 11.95 -16.48 1.73
N GLU A 112 12.15 -16.56 0.41
CA GLU A 112 13.47 -16.76 -0.20
C GLU A 112 14.44 -15.63 0.18
N TRP A 113 13.97 -14.43 0.50
CA TRP A 113 14.79 -13.29 0.90
C TRP A 113 14.88 -13.16 2.43
N ALA A 114 15.73 -14.00 3.03
CA ALA A 114 15.96 -13.96 4.47
C ALA A 114 16.39 -12.55 4.95
N GLY A 115 15.84 -12.11 6.08
CA GLY A 115 16.16 -10.81 6.67
C GLY A 115 15.37 -9.62 6.06
N ARG A 116 14.50 -9.86 5.06
CA ARG A 116 13.61 -8.83 4.52
C ARG A 116 12.27 -8.82 5.24
N GLY A 117 11.71 -7.62 5.43
CA GLY A 117 10.41 -7.44 6.07
C GLY A 117 9.25 -7.65 5.09
N LEU A 118 8.21 -8.38 5.53
CA LEU A 118 6.96 -8.52 4.77
C LEU A 118 5.83 -7.86 5.57
N ILE A 119 5.15 -6.89 4.96
CA ILE A 119 4.06 -6.14 5.59
C ILE A 119 2.76 -6.50 4.88
N LEU A 120 1.95 -7.31 5.54
CA LEU A 120 0.70 -7.82 4.96
C LEU A 120 -0.44 -6.84 5.18
N LEU A 121 -1.23 -6.59 4.13
CA LEU A 121 -2.49 -5.89 4.26
C LEU A 121 -3.47 -6.74 5.08
N CYS A 122 -4.02 -6.17 6.13
CA CYS A 122 -5.06 -6.81 6.95
C CYS A 122 -6.34 -5.99 6.86
N ARG A 123 -6.46 -4.96 7.68
CA ARG A 123 -7.60 -4.03 7.64
C ARG A 123 -7.17 -2.73 6.99
N THR A 124 -7.77 -2.37 5.86
CA THR A 124 -7.43 -1.14 5.14
C THR A 124 -8.33 0.02 5.56
N SER A 125 -7.84 1.26 5.49
CA SER A 125 -8.53 2.45 6.01
C SER A 125 -9.49 3.10 5.02
N ASN A 126 -9.47 2.68 3.76
CA ASN A 126 -10.35 3.21 2.72
C ASN A 126 -11.80 2.77 2.96
N PRO A 127 -12.81 3.59 2.59
CA PRO A 127 -14.24 3.27 2.79
C PRO A 127 -14.65 1.91 2.22
N GLY A 128 -14.21 1.57 1.00
CA GLY A 128 -14.48 0.29 0.33
C GLY A 128 -13.84 -0.93 1.00
N GLY A 129 -12.94 -0.74 1.97
CA GLY A 129 -12.41 -1.85 2.77
C GLY A 129 -13.50 -2.63 3.51
N ASN A 130 -14.63 -1.98 3.83
CA ASN A 130 -15.75 -2.63 4.49
C ASN A 130 -16.51 -3.63 3.61
N ASP A 131 -16.41 -3.51 2.29
CA ASP A 131 -17.17 -4.36 1.36
C ASP A 131 -16.81 -5.85 1.49
N LEU A 132 -15.56 -6.14 1.84
CA LEU A 132 -15.06 -7.49 2.08
C LEU A 132 -14.57 -7.69 3.52
N GLN A 133 -13.76 -6.76 4.04
CA GLN A 133 -13.02 -6.95 5.29
C GLN A 133 -13.90 -6.87 6.54
N ALA A 134 -15.14 -6.37 6.43
CA ALA A 134 -16.12 -6.33 7.51
C ALA A 134 -17.12 -7.51 7.48
N LEU A 135 -17.03 -8.38 6.48
CA LEU A 135 -17.91 -9.54 6.40
C LEU A 135 -17.56 -10.56 7.49
N SER A 136 -18.59 -11.07 8.16
CA SER A 136 -18.45 -12.21 9.05
C SER A 136 -18.37 -13.49 8.23
N VAL A 137 -17.42 -14.35 8.54
CA VAL A 137 -17.30 -15.69 7.95
C VAL A 137 -17.78 -16.72 8.97
N LEU A 138 -18.54 -17.72 8.52
CA LEU A 138 -18.93 -18.86 9.35
C LEU A 138 -17.81 -19.91 9.31
N PRO A 139 -17.56 -20.62 10.43
CA PRO A 139 -16.67 -21.78 10.42
C PRO A 139 -17.12 -22.81 9.39
N ALA A 140 -16.16 -23.49 8.76
CA ALA A 140 -16.47 -24.55 7.82
C ALA A 140 -17.31 -25.64 8.48
N GLY A 141 -18.53 -25.89 7.96
CA GLY A 141 -19.48 -26.88 8.50
C GLY A 141 -20.68 -26.32 9.26
N ASP A 142 -20.70 -25.03 9.58
CA ASP A 142 -21.85 -24.40 10.23
C ASP A 142 -22.71 -23.66 9.19
N THR A 143 -23.62 -24.42 8.55
CA THR A 143 -24.56 -23.88 7.55
C THR A 143 -25.91 -23.47 8.14
N THR A 144 -26.09 -23.57 9.48
CA THR A 144 -27.38 -23.39 10.15
C THR A 144 -27.52 -22.06 10.90
N GLY A 145 -26.49 -21.25 10.99
CA GLY A 145 -26.48 -20.01 11.74
C GLY A 145 -26.73 -18.77 10.89
N THR A 146 -27.68 -17.93 11.31
CA THR A 146 -27.76 -16.55 10.86
C THR A 146 -26.48 -15.82 11.32
N PRO A 147 -25.72 -15.16 10.44
CA PRO A 147 -24.50 -14.48 10.86
C PRO A 147 -24.80 -13.46 11.96
N PRO A 148 -24.01 -13.41 13.03
CA PRO A 148 -24.18 -12.41 14.07
C PRO A 148 -23.93 -11.02 13.46
N GLY A 149 -24.98 -10.17 13.43
CA GLY A 149 -24.86 -8.79 12.98
C GLY A 149 -25.55 -8.43 11.66
N ALA A 150 -26.36 -9.28 11.07
CA ALA A 150 -27.25 -8.88 9.97
C ALA A 150 -28.30 -7.87 10.49
N GLN A 151 -27.90 -6.60 10.57
CA GLN A 151 -28.86 -5.52 10.74
C GLN A 151 -29.60 -5.36 9.41
N SER A 152 -30.92 -5.53 9.45
CA SER A 152 -31.81 -5.19 8.33
C SER A 152 -31.53 -3.78 7.83
N PRO A 153 -31.56 -3.55 6.51
CA PRO A 153 -31.46 -2.19 5.99
C PRO A 153 -32.53 -1.34 6.66
N ARG A 154 -32.12 -0.25 7.29
CA ARG A 154 -33.06 0.75 7.79
C ARG A 154 -33.91 1.22 6.63
N GLN A 155 -35.21 0.89 6.67
CA GLN A 155 -36.20 1.53 5.82
C GLN A 155 -36.14 3.04 6.10
N SER A 156 -35.76 3.81 5.10
CA SER A 156 -35.92 5.26 5.12
C SER A 156 -37.42 5.56 5.12
N ALA A 157 -37.94 5.95 6.27
CA ALA A 157 -39.29 6.47 6.36
C ALA A 157 -39.32 7.80 5.61
N SER A 158 -39.96 7.77 4.46
CA SER A 158 -40.46 8.95 3.77
C SER A 158 -41.82 9.30 4.38
N ASP A 159 -41.84 10.15 5.40
CA ASP A 159 -43.06 10.83 5.81
C ASP A 159 -43.03 12.28 5.30
N THR A 160 -43.55 12.42 4.12
CA THR A 160 -44.11 13.70 3.64
C THR A 160 -45.53 13.78 4.15
N ALA A 161 -45.74 14.42 5.27
CA ALA A 161 -47.07 14.81 5.68
C ALA A 161 -47.48 16.07 4.91
N SER A 162 -48.39 15.88 3.99
CA SER A 162 -49.28 16.89 3.46
C SER A 162 -50.32 17.26 4.51
N SER A 163 -50.49 18.52 4.80
CA SER A 163 -51.79 19.06 5.22
C SER A 163 -51.89 20.55 4.90
N ALA A 164 -52.73 20.74 3.99
CA ALA A 164 -53.35 21.94 3.53
C ALA A 164 -54.32 22.55 4.56
N GLN A 165 -54.39 23.86 4.51
CA GLN A 165 -55.58 24.72 4.43
C GLN A 165 -56.66 24.69 5.54
N PRO A 166 -57.44 25.78 5.74
CA PRO A 166 -57.69 26.93 4.83
C PRO A 166 -57.08 28.25 5.28
#